data_d0eca2482d61239bc727486a9260cd61
#
_entry.id   d0eca2482d61239bc727486a9260cd61
#
_cell.length_a   1.000
_cell.length_b   1.000
_cell.length_c   1.000
_cell.angle_alpha   90.00
_cell.angle_beta   90.00
_cell.angle_gamma   90.00
#
_symmetry.space_group_name_H-M   'P 1'
#
loop_
_entity.id
_entity.type
_entity.pdbx_description
1 polymer ?
#
loop_
_entity_poly.entity_id
_entity_poly.type
_entity_poly.pdbx_seq_one_letter_code
_entity_poly.pdbx_strand_id
1 'polypeptide(L)'
;MRIAYLHSGSIPSVYANGVHVMRMCDAFTDAGHDTELYALPGTAPAEDVHAYYGTRNRFPIRTLPLPSVPGVGVWLRARRLRAEIRRHGVPDLLYGRDLHGLVAASGLAPLVYETHLLWHSKAVRAAERLLFRSPGLARVVFVSQALADDYRAAFPRLGARLGARPGTDLVTAHDCADPVPAGGPVAELPGRPGAVKAGYVGHLYPGRGTDVILALAGRLPDVDFHLVGGTEQDLAHWQGRNTRTNVYFHGHLPPAALPPYHRAFDIVLAPYQQRVACAGGIGDIARWVSPMKLFEYMAYGKAIVVSDLPVLREVMADGHTCLMCPPGDVAAWADAVMALAADPARRRALGDAARRQLLERHTWRARADRVLPPGVRAAPRGSAEPGEPVEPVEPAKPGKPADLPREGRP
;
A
#
# COMPACT_ATOMS: atom_id res chain seq x y z
N MET A 1 -2.67 -21.70 12.01
CA MET A 1 -1.28 -21.61 12.46
C MET A 1 -1.02 -20.21 12.98
N ARG A 2 0.03 -20.06 13.79
CA ARG A 2 0.46 -18.79 14.35
C ARG A 2 1.52 -18.15 13.44
N ILE A 3 1.25 -16.92 12.96
CA ILE A 3 2.15 -16.13 12.11
C ILE A 3 2.63 -14.91 12.88
N ALA A 4 3.96 -14.73 13.01
CA ALA A 4 4.53 -13.47 13.47
C ALA A 4 4.98 -12.63 12.25
N TYR A 5 4.31 -11.49 12.01
CA TYR A 5 4.70 -10.54 10.98
C TYR A 5 5.71 -9.54 11.52
N LEU A 6 6.89 -9.48 10.91
CA LEU A 6 7.98 -8.60 11.34
C LEU A 6 8.10 -7.40 10.40
N HIS A 7 7.87 -6.20 10.94
CA HIS A 7 7.92 -4.93 10.20
C HIS A 7 8.95 -3.97 10.78
N SER A 8 9.77 -3.38 9.91
CA SER A 8 10.79 -2.40 10.29
C SER A 8 10.30 -0.95 10.29
N GLY A 9 9.04 -0.70 9.97
CA GLY A 9 8.41 0.62 9.98
C GLY A 9 7.49 0.84 11.18
N SER A 10 7.01 2.07 11.32
CA SER A 10 6.09 2.49 12.38
C SER A 10 4.64 2.13 12.06
N ILE A 11 3.89 1.72 13.10
CA ILE A 11 2.46 1.48 13.05
C ILE A 11 1.81 2.14 14.28
N PRO A 12 0.81 3.04 14.09
CA PRO A 12 0.32 3.59 12.81
C PRO A 12 1.29 4.57 12.16
N SER A 13 1.15 4.73 10.85
CA SER A 13 1.91 5.71 10.07
C SER A 13 1.12 6.16 8.84
N VAL A 14 1.45 7.34 8.31
CA VAL A 14 0.85 7.87 7.07
C VAL A 14 1.40 7.18 5.80
N TYR A 15 2.38 6.31 5.93
CA TYR A 15 3.08 5.70 4.80
C TYR A 15 2.35 4.47 4.26
N ALA A 16 2.41 4.29 2.95
CA ALA A 16 1.79 3.17 2.25
C ALA A 16 2.29 1.77 2.72
N ASN A 17 3.54 1.68 3.19
CA ASN A 17 4.06 0.42 3.73
C ASN A 17 3.31 -0.05 5.00
N GLY A 18 2.82 0.89 5.82
CA GLY A 18 1.96 0.57 6.96
C GLY A 18 0.61 -0.01 6.52
N VAL A 19 0.00 0.60 5.48
CA VAL A 19 -1.26 0.08 4.91
C VAL A 19 -1.06 -1.35 4.40
N HIS A 20 0.00 -1.61 3.61
CA HIS A 20 0.32 -2.95 3.11
C HIS A 20 0.43 -3.98 4.25
N VAL A 21 1.18 -3.67 5.29
CA VAL A 21 1.42 -4.58 6.42
C VAL A 21 0.13 -4.89 7.16
N MET A 22 -0.67 -3.87 7.45
CA MET A 22 -1.95 -4.04 8.15
C MET A 22 -2.94 -4.86 7.30
N ARG A 23 -3.01 -4.63 5.98
CA ARG A 23 -3.84 -5.42 5.06
C ARG A 23 -3.37 -6.87 4.95
N MET A 24 -2.07 -7.11 4.95
CA MET A 24 -1.54 -8.48 4.94
C MET A 24 -1.84 -9.23 6.23
N CYS A 25 -1.66 -8.59 7.40
CA CYS A 25 -2.03 -9.18 8.68
C CYS A 25 -3.54 -9.47 8.76
N ASP A 26 -4.38 -8.53 8.27
CA ASP A 26 -5.82 -8.72 8.16
C ASP A 26 -6.18 -9.92 7.27
N ALA A 27 -5.52 -10.04 6.10
CA ALA A 27 -5.73 -11.15 5.18
C ALA A 27 -5.28 -12.51 5.74
N PHE A 28 -4.18 -12.57 6.50
CA PHE A 28 -3.76 -13.79 7.20
C PHE A 28 -4.77 -14.18 8.27
N THR A 29 -5.28 -13.21 9.04
CA THR A 29 -6.30 -13.45 10.05
C THR A 29 -7.62 -13.92 9.41
N ASP A 30 -8.03 -13.29 8.31
CA ASP A 30 -9.19 -13.69 7.50
C ASP A 30 -9.04 -15.11 6.90
N ALA A 31 -7.78 -15.49 6.59
CA ALA A 31 -7.43 -16.85 6.17
C ALA A 31 -7.48 -17.89 7.31
N GLY A 32 -7.77 -17.49 8.54
CA GLY A 32 -7.86 -18.39 9.70
C GLY A 32 -6.55 -18.61 10.42
N HIS A 33 -5.53 -17.75 10.19
CA HIS A 33 -4.28 -17.79 10.93
C HIS A 33 -4.37 -16.90 12.19
N ASP A 34 -3.67 -17.31 13.26
CA ASP A 34 -3.42 -16.48 14.43
C ASP A 34 -2.24 -15.56 14.13
N THR A 35 -2.54 -14.29 13.84
CA THR A 35 -1.56 -13.33 13.32
C THR A 35 -1.16 -12.33 14.40
N GLU A 36 0.13 -12.08 14.55
CA GLU A 36 0.68 -11.09 15.47
C GLU A 36 1.68 -10.19 14.73
N LEU A 37 1.54 -8.87 14.84
CA LEU A 37 2.40 -7.89 14.19
C LEU A 37 3.42 -7.31 15.16
N TYR A 38 4.69 -7.32 14.76
CA TYR A 38 5.80 -6.65 15.43
C TYR A 38 6.27 -5.47 14.60
N ALA A 39 6.24 -4.25 15.14
CA ALA A 39 6.53 -3.00 14.43
C ALA A 39 7.34 -2.00 15.26
N LEU A 40 7.67 -0.84 14.70
CA LEU A 40 8.11 0.33 15.46
C LEU A 40 6.88 1.06 16.04
N PRO A 41 7.05 1.82 17.14
CA PRO A 41 5.99 2.70 17.64
C PRO A 41 5.46 3.65 16.57
N GLY A 42 4.16 3.95 16.66
CA GLY A 42 3.45 4.79 15.71
C GLY A 42 3.98 6.22 15.59
N THR A 43 3.78 6.80 14.42
CA THR A 43 4.11 8.21 14.10
C THR A 43 2.89 9.00 13.63
N ALA A 44 1.76 8.34 13.38
CA ALA A 44 0.50 9.00 13.09
C ALA A 44 -0.43 8.96 14.32
N PRO A 45 -1.22 10.00 14.56
CA PRO A 45 -2.22 10.00 15.63
C PRO A 45 -3.34 9.03 15.27
N ALA A 46 -3.57 8.04 16.12
CA ALA A 46 -4.70 7.13 16.03
C ALA A 46 -4.98 6.53 17.41
N GLU A 47 -6.20 6.71 17.91
CA GLU A 47 -6.66 6.08 19.14
C GLU A 47 -6.87 4.57 18.93
N ASP A 48 -7.45 4.19 17.79
CA ASP A 48 -7.61 2.80 17.36
C ASP A 48 -6.88 2.57 16.03
N VAL A 49 -5.80 1.82 16.08
CA VAL A 49 -4.96 1.52 14.91
C VAL A 49 -5.73 0.71 13.87
N HIS A 50 -6.57 -0.23 14.28
CA HIS A 50 -7.37 -1.05 13.36
C HIS A 50 -8.42 -0.21 12.65
N ALA A 51 -9.10 0.68 13.36
CA ALA A 51 -10.05 1.62 12.79
C ALA A 51 -9.37 2.61 11.82
N TYR A 52 -8.17 3.10 12.15
CA TYR A 52 -7.38 3.99 11.27
C TYR A 52 -7.11 3.35 9.90
N TYR A 53 -6.70 2.08 9.88
CA TYR A 53 -6.43 1.36 8.63
C TYR A 53 -7.68 0.71 8.02
N GLY A 54 -8.80 0.62 8.76
CA GLY A 54 -10.03 -0.03 8.33
C GLY A 54 -9.84 -1.53 8.12
N THR A 55 -9.12 -2.21 9.03
CA THR A 55 -8.99 -3.68 9.01
C THR A 55 -10.27 -4.32 9.53
N ARG A 56 -10.67 -5.45 8.95
CA ARG A 56 -11.86 -6.22 9.37
C ARG A 56 -11.63 -7.02 10.65
N ASN A 57 -10.42 -7.53 10.78
CA ASN A 57 -10.01 -8.35 11.92
C ASN A 57 -9.14 -7.53 12.88
N ARG A 58 -9.18 -7.91 14.14
CA ARG A 58 -8.24 -7.42 15.16
C ARG A 58 -7.19 -8.47 15.43
N PHE A 59 -5.94 -8.06 15.46
CA PHE A 59 -4.78 -8.90 15.79
C PHE A 59 -3.84 -8.12 16.70
N PRO A 60 -3.05 -8.78 17.56
CA PRO A 60 -2.08 -8.13 18.43
C PRO A 60 -1.03 -7.34 17.66
N ILE A 61 -0.78 -6.09 18.06
CA ILE A 61 0.28 -5.23 17.52
C ILE A 61 1.25 -4.93 18.66
N ARG A 62 2.50 -5.41 18.52
CA ARG A 62 3.56 -5.20 19.50
C ARG A 62 4.58 -4.23 18.95
N THR A 63 4.80 -3.14 19.65
CA THR A 63 5.76 -2.13 19.23
C THR A 63 7.06 -2.24 20.00
N LEU A 64 8.19 -2.27 19.28
CA LEU A 64 9.52 -2.27 19.85
C LEU A 64 10.29 -1.05 19.30
N PRO A 65 10.66 -0.09 20.15
CA PRO A 65 11.38 1.10 19.72
C PRO A 65 12.77 0.75 19.19
N LEU A 66 13.23 1.54 18.21
CA LEU A 66 14.59 1.46 17.70
C LEU A 66 15.52 2.21 18.66
N PRO A 67 16.52 1.53 19.26
CA PRO A 67 17.51 2.21 20.10
C PRO A 67 18.32 3.23 19.30
N SER A 68 18.51 4.41 19.86
CA SER A 68 19.26 5.53 19.24
C SER A 68 20.78 5.31 19.35
N VAL A 69 21.27 4.14 18.94
CA VAL A 69 22.71 3.80 18.95
C VAL A 69 23.17 3.68 17.50
N PRO A 70 23.96 4.64 16.99
CA PRO A 70 24.42 4.62 15.61
C PRO A 70 25.09 3.30 15.22
N GLY A 71 24.78 2.78 14.05
CA GLY A 71 25.35 1.55 13.48
C GLY A 71 24.89 0.22 14.11
N VAL A 72 24.50 0.22 15.39
CA VAL A 72 24.14 -1.02 16.10
C VAL A 72 22.67 -1.08 16.58
N GLY A 73 21.96 0.04 16.57
CA GLY A 73 20.57 0.15 17.06
C GLY A 73 19.63 -0.87 16.40
N VAL A 74 19.78 -1.08 15.09
CA VAL A 74 18.97 -2.07 14.32
C VAL A 74 19.17 -3.50 14.84
N TRP A 75 20.42 -3.87 15.14
CA TRP A 75 20.76 -5.21 15.65
C TRP A 75 20.34 -5.38 17.11
N LEU A 76 20.44 -4.33 17.93
CA LEU A 76 19.92 -4.36 19.31
C LEU A 76 18.40 -4.55 19.31
N ARG A 77 17.67 -3.83 18.45
CA ARG A 77 16.24 -4.04 18.27
C ARG A 77 15.93 -5.47 17.79
N ALA A 78 16.67 -5.96 16.81
CA ALA A 78 16.48 -7.30 16.27
C ALA A 78 16.68 -8.41 17.34
N ARG A 79 17.67 -8.24 18.23
CA ARG A 79 17.86 -9.16 19.38
C ARG A 79 16.70 -9.08 20.38
N ARG A 80 16.22 -7.87 20.70
CA ARG A 80 15.04 -7.67 21.56
C ARG A 80 13.81 -8.32 20.93
N LEU A 81 13.61 -8.10 19.64
CA LEU A 81 12.52 -8.71 18.88
C LEU A 81 12.53 -10.25 18.98
N ARG A 82 13.70 -10.88 18.79
CA ARG A 82 13.84 -12.33 18.99
C ARG A 82 13.47 -12.78 20.41
N ALA A 83 13.88 -12.04 21.43
CA ALA A 83 13.55 -12.34 22.83
C ALA A 83 12.04 -12.19 23.08
N GLU A 84 11.42 -11.16 22.51
CA GLU A 84 9.99 -10.88 22.62
C GLU A 84 9.15 -11.98 21.95
N ILE A 85 9.53 -12.41 20.75
CA ILE A 85 8.89 -13.54 20.06
C ILE A 85 8.95 -14.81 20.93
N ARG A 86 10.10 -15.11 21.57
CA ARG A 86 10.23 -16.26 22.48
C ARG A 86 9.33 -16.14 23.70
N ARG A 87 9.22 -14.95 24.29
CA ARG A 87 8.37 -14.69 25.47
C ARG A 87 6.90 -14.93 25.20
N HIS A 88 6.42 -14.53 24.01
CA HIS A 88 5.03 -14.70 23.61
C HIS A 88 4.72 -16.06 22.95
N GLY A 89 5.73 -16.91 22.81
CA GLY A 89 5.66 -18.22 22.19
C GLY A 89 6.15 -18.21 20.74
N VAL A 90 6.91 -19.25 20.38
CA VAL A 90 7.46 -19.40 19.03
C VAL A 90 6.33 -19.60 18.03
N PRO A 91 6.27 -18.81 16.93
CA PRO A 91 5.24 -18.97 15.91
C PRO A 91 5.52 -20.19 15.01
N ASP A 92 4.52 -20.62 14.24
CA ASP A 92 4.69 -21.64 13.20
C ASP A 92 5.41 -21.06 11.97
N LEU A 93 5.29 -19.73 11.74
CA LEU A 93 5.90 -19.03 10.62
C LEU A 93 6.30 -17.60 11.02
N LEU A 94 7.53 -17.22 10.64
CA LEU A 94 7.99 -15.83 10.63
C LEU A 94 7.79 -15.27 9.22
N TYR A 95 7.05 -14.20 9.09
CA TYR A 95 6.82 -13.50 7.82
C TYR A 95 7.20 -12.03 7.95
N GLY A 96 7.72 -11.40 6.90
CA GLY A 96 7.78 -9.95 6.92
C GLY A 96 8.90 -9.30 6.12
N ARG A 97 9.04 -8.00 6.39
CA ARG A 97 9.91 -7.07 5.68
C ARG A 97 11.05 -6.52 6.56
N ASP A 98 11.12 -6.93 7.83
CA ASP A 98 12.21 -6.58 8.73
C ASP A 98 13.38 -7.55 8.52
N LEU A 99 14.29 -7.20 7.60
CA LEU A 99 15.46 -8.02 7.28
C LEU A 99 16.28 -8.38 8.52
N HIS A 100 16.60 -7.40 9.38
CA HIS A 100 17.43 -7.64 10.56
C HIS A 100 16.68 -8.46 11.62
N GLY A 101 15.37 -8.20 11.77
CA GLY A 101 14.49 -8.99 12.64
C GLY A 101 14.43 -10.44 12.19
N LEU A 102 14.25 -10.71 10.89
CA LEU A 102 14.24 -12.06 10.33
C LEU A 102 15.59 -12.77 10.48
N VAL A 103 16.72 -12.06 10.25
CA VAL A 103 18.06 -12.60 10.48
C VAL A 103 18.23 -13.01 11.95
N ALA A 104 17.87 -12.13 12.88
CA ALA A 104 18.00 -12.42 14.32
C ALA A 104 17.06 -13.54 14.79
N ALA A 105 15.85 -13.62 14.25
CA ALA A 105 14.85 -14.63 14.56
C ALA A 105 15.06 -15.96 13.83
N SER A 106 16.02 -16.02 12.90
CA SER A 106 16.38 -17.24 12.16
C SER A 106 16.62 -18.42 13.09
N GLY A 107 16.08 -19.58 12.73
CA GLY A 107 16.14 -20.81 13.53
C GLY A 107 15.09 -20.90 14.65
N LEU A 108 14.19 -19.92 14.82
CA LEU A 108 13.02 -20.07 15.69
C LEU A 108 11.89 -20.83 14.98
N ALA A 109 11.63 -20.47 13.72
CA ALA A 109 10.59 -21.07 12.87
C ALA A 109 11.00 -20.93 11.39
N PRO A 110 10.33 -21.63 10.46
CA PRO A 110 10.40 -21.30 9.05
C PRO A 110 10.10 -19.81 8.81
N LEU A 111 10.75 -19.20 7.81
CA LEU A 111 10.60 -17.78 7.56
C LEU A 111 10.36 -17.46 6.08
N VAL A 112 9.58 -16.42 5.85
CA VAL A 112 9.33 -15.80 4.55
C VAL A 112 9.82 -14.36 4.58
N TYR A 113 10.71 -14.03 3.67
CA TYR A 113 11.20 -12.67 3.49
C TYR A 113 10.50 -12.00 2.32
N GLU A 114 9.84 -10.87 2.58
CA GLU A 114 9.23 -10.03 1.55
C GLU A 114 10.06 -8.77 1.33
N THR A 115 10.33 -8.44 0.06
CA THR A 115 11.09 -7.24 -0.31
C THR A 115 10.38 -6.44 -1.40
N HIS A 116 10.49 -5.11 -1.30
CA HIS A 116 9.86 -4.15 -2.22
C HIS A 116 10.89 -3.29 -2.97
N LEU A 117 12.17 -3.47 -2.70
CA LEU A 117 13.25 -2.77 -3.40
C LEU A 117 14.57 -3.53 -3.26
N LEU A 118 15.47 -3.31 -4.19
CA LEU A 118 16.82 -3.84 -4.13
C LEU A 118 17.74 -2.80 -3.49
N TRP A 119 18.29 -3.12 -2.33
CA TRP A 119 19.17 -2.22 -1.61
C TRP A 119 20.59 -2.16 -2.23
N HIS A 120 21.12 -0.93 -2.34
CA HIS A 120 22.50 -0.73 -2.81
C HIS A 120 23.52 -0.75 -1.67
N SER A 121 23.09 -0.62 -0.43
CA SER A 121 23.96 -0.65 0.76
C SER A 121 24.67 -1.99 0.91
N LYS A 122 26.01 -1.97 1.03
CA LYS A 122 26.83 -3.18 1.27
C LYS A 122 26.43 -3.90 2.57
N ALA A 123 26.10 -3.15 3.61
CA ALA A 123 25.69 -3.70 4.91
C ALA A 123 24.34 -4.46 4.79
N VAL A 124 23.35 -3.85 4.13
CA VAL A 124 22.05 -4.50 3.89
C VAL A 124 22.20 -5.74 3.02
N ARG A 125 22.99 -5.67 1.94
CA ARG A 125 23.29 -6.84 1.10
C ARG A 125 24.02 -7.95 1.85
N ALA A 126 24.86 -7.62 2.83
CA ALA A 126 25.49 -8.62 3.68
C ALA A 126 24.46 -9.30 4.60
N ALA A 127 23.53 -8.54 5.18
CA ALA A 127 22.42 -9.09 5.97
C ALA A 127 21.51 -9.98 5.11
N GLU A 128 21.18 -9.57 3.87
CA GLU A 128 20.42 -10.41 2.93
C GLU A 128 21.16 -11.72 2.60
N ARG A 129 22.48 -11.67 2.34
CA ARG A 129 23.29 -12.89 2.12
C ARG A 129 23.26 -13.83 3.34
N LEU A 130 23.23 -13.27 4.55
CA LEU A 130 23.12 -14.05 5.78
C LEU A 130 21.73 -14.69 5.86
N LEU A 131 20.66 -13.93 5.60
CA LEU A 131 19.29 -14.45 5.57
C LEU A 131 19.12 -15.57 4.53
N PHE A 132 19.67 -15.37 3.31
CA PHE A 132 19.62 -16.37 2.23
C PHE A 132 20.40 -17.65 2.52
N ARG A 133 21.26 -17.63 3.53
CA ARG A 133 21.96 -18.85 4.02
C ARG A 133 21.18 -19.55 5.14
N SER A 134 20.17 -18.90 5.70
CA SER A 134 19.36 -19.49 6.79
C SER A 134 18.72 -20.80 6.33
N PRO A 135 18.83 -21.88 7.11
CA PRO A 135 18.16 -23.15 6.80
C PRO A 135 16.65 -23.05 6.90
N GLY A 136 16.14 -22.10 7.69
CA GLY A 136 14.69 -21.87 7.87
C GLY A 136 14.05 -20.99 6.78
N LEU A 137 14.83 -20.43 5.82
CA LEU A 137 14.24 -19.63 4.75
C LEU A 137 13.41 -20.53 3.82
N ALA A 138 12.10 -20.37 3.87
CA ALA A 138 11.15 -21.14 3.08
C ALA A 138 10.77 -20.43 1.78
N ARG A 139 10.73 -19.09 1.76
CA ARG A 139 10.31 -18.32 0.59
C ARG A 139 10.89 -16.89 0.61
N VAL A 140 11.13 -16.35 -0.60
CA VAL A 140 11.37 -14.93 -0.82
C VAL A 140 10.26 -14.40 -1.71
N VAL A 141 9.60 -13.32 -1.28
CA VAL A 141 8.48 -12.69 -1.98
C VAL A 141 8.95 -11.33 -2.54
N PHE A 142 8.73 -11.12 -3.82
CA PHE A 142 9.04 -9.89 -4.54
C PHE A 142 7.75 -9.19 -4.95
N VAL A 143 7.70 -7.88 -4.78
CA VAL A 143 6.50 -7.08 -5.11
C VAL A 143 6.26 -6.92 -6.61
N SER A 144 7.25 -7.21 -7.46
CA SER A 144 7.14 -7.18 -8.91
C SER A 144 8.10 -8.20 -9.56
N GLN A 145 7.81 -8.58 -10.80
CA GLN A 145 8.68 -9.46 -11.56
C GLN A 145 10.03 -8.79 -11.86
N ALA A 146 10.00 -7.49 -12.19
CA ALA A 146 11.21 -6.70 -12.40
C ALA A 146 12.14 -6.74 -11.18
N LEU A 147 11.59 -6.67 -9.95
CA LEU A 147 12.38 -6.80 -8.73
C LEU A 147 12.96 -8.21 -8.57
N ALA A 148 12.16 -9.24 -8.86
CA ALA A 148 12.63 -10.63 -8.81
C ALA A 148 13.81 -10.87 -9.76
N ASP A 149 13.76 -10.30 -10.96
CA ASP A 149 14.81 -10.45 -11.97
C ASP A 149 16.11 -9.73 -11.55
N ASP A 150 15.97 -8.52 -10.98
CA ASP A 150 17.12 -7.77 -10.45
C ASP A 150 17.75 -8.48 -9.24
N TYR A 151 16.95 -9.13 -8.39
CA TYR A 151 17.47 -9.97 -7.31
C TYR A 151 18.21 -11.20 -7.82
N ARG A 152 17.68 -11.88 -8.86
CA ARG A 152 18.38 -13.02 -9.51
C ARG A 152 19.72 -12.57 -10.07
N ALA A 153 19.77 -11.40 -10.71
CA ALA A 153 21.02 -10.81 -11.24
C ALA A 153 22.00 -10.43 -10.11
N ALA A 154 21.51 -9.80 -9.03
CA ALA A 154 22.35 -9.38 -7.91
C ALA A 154 22.85 -10.53 -7.02
N PHE A 155 22.10 -11.64 -6.99
CA PHE A 155 22.38 -12.84 -6.19
C PHE A 155 22.28 -14.11 -7.04
N PRO A 156 23.20 -14.36 -8.00
CA PRO A 156 23.11 -15.49 -8.95
C PRO A 156 22.99 -16.87 -8.31
N ARG A 157 23.55 -17.01 -7.08
CA ARG A 157 23.46 -18.25 -6.30
C ARG A 157 22.15 -18.41 -5.51
N LEU A 158 21.29 -17.37 -5.50
CA LEU A 158 20.02 -17.41 -4.77
C LEU A 158 19.08 -18.46 -5.36
N GLY A 159 18.86 -18.39 -6.69
CA GLY A 159 18.00 -19.35 -7.40
C GLY A 159 18.50 -20.78 -7.29
N ALA A 160 19.82 -21.02 -7.49
CA ALA A 160 20.41 -22.33 -7.37
C ALA A 160 20.34 -22.91 -5.94
N ARG A 161 20.49 -22.08 -4.92
CA ARG A 161 20.40 -22.51 -3.50
C ARG A 161 18.96 -22.75 -3.06
N LEU A 162 18.03 -21.89 -3.49
CA LEU A 162 16.63 -22.02 -3.13
C LEU A 162 15.97 -23.16 -3.92
N GLY A 163 16.26 -23.31 -5.22
CA GLY A 163 15.75 -24.42 -6.04
C GLY A 163 16.37 -25.79 -5.71
N ALA A 164 17.55 -25.84 -5.06
CA ALA A 164 18.17 -27.09 -4.59
C ALA A 164 17.63 -27.56 -3.22
N ARG A 165 16.86 -26.73 -2.52
CA ARG A 165 16.21 -27.09 -1.27
C ARG A 165 14.73 -27.36 -1.51
N PRO A 166 14.22 -28.58 -1.33
CA PRO A 166 12.79 -28.83 -1.41
C PRO A 166 12.02 -27.85 -0.50
N GLY A 167 11.07 -27.10 -1.07
CA GLY A 167 10.20 -26.20 -0.32
C GLY A 167 10.67 -24.75 -0.20
N THR A 168 11.75 -24.33 -0.87
CA THR A 168 12.14 -22.91 -0.90
C THR A 168 11.89 -22.30 -2.28
N ASP A 169 11.02 -21.28 -2.34
CA ASP A 169 10.54 -20.68 -3.58
C ASP A 169 10.87 -19.19 -3.69
N LEU A 170 11.02 -18.72 -4.93
CA LEU A 170 10.98 -17.30 -5.30
C LEU A 170 9.61 -16.96 -5.88
N VAL A 171 8.86 -16.09 -5.24
CA VAL A 171 7.48 -15.78 -5.62
C VAL A 171 7.33 -14.30 -5.91
N THR A 172 6.75 -13.96 -7.06
CA THR A 172 6.27 -12.61 -7.34
C THR A 172 4.82 -12.48 -6.87
N ALA A 173 4.58 -11.48 -6.00
CA ALA A 173 3.25 -11.16 -5.50
C ALA A 173 3.09 -9.65 -5.43
N HIS A 174 2.38 -9.09 -6.41
CA HIS A 174 2.07 -7.67 -6.48
C HIS A 174 1.24 -7.23 -5.27
N ASP A 175 1.16 -5.92 -5.03
CA ASP A 175 0.17 -5.36 -4.10
C ASP A 175 -1.24 -5.71 -4.56
N CYS A 176 -2.21 -5.50 -3.66
CA CYS A 176 -3.57 -5.96 -3.85
C CYS A 176 -4.56 -4.93 -3.29
N ALA A 177 -5.85 -5.20 -3.46
CA ALA A 177 -6.91 -4.52 -2.73
C ALA A 177 -7.99 -5.52 -2.31
N ASP A 178 -8.81 -5.12 -1.33
CA ASP A 178 -9.98 -5.90 -0.95
C ASP A 178 -11.12 -5.70 -1.97
N PRO A 179 -11.97 -6.70 -2.18
CA PRO A 179 -13.21 -6.53 -2.91
C PRO A 179 -14.09 -5.45 -2.27
N VAL A 180 -14.60 -4.53 -3.08
CA VAL A 180 -15.47 -3.44 -2.61
C VAL A 180 -16.92 -3.81 -2.88
N PRO A 181 -17.81 -3.75 -1.87
CA PRO A 181 -19.24 -3.94 -2.05
C PRO A 181 -19.84 -2.90 -3.01
N ALA A 182 -20.89 -3.29 -3.73
CA ALA A 182 -21.69 -2.35 -4.49
C ALA A 182 -22.38 -1.35 -3.56
N GLY A 183 -22.38 -0.07 -3.95
CA GLY A 183 -22.97 1.00 -3.15
C GLY A 183 -22.12 1.49 -1.99
N GLY A 184 -22.70 2.31 -1.13
CA GLY A 184 -22.07 2.96 0.02
C GLY A 184 -21.90 4.46 -0.15
N PRO A 185 -21.40 5.16 0.90
CA PRO A 185 -21.27 6.62 0.89
C PRO A 185 -20.41 7.12 -0.27
N VAL A 186 -20.82 8.25 -0.85
CA VAL A 186 -20.08 8.98 -1.89
C VAL A 186 -19.70 10.34 -1.31
N ALA A 187 -18.45 10.73 -1.47
CA ALA A 187 -17.99 12.03 -0.97
C ALA A 187 -18.62 13.17 -1.79
N GLU A 188 -19.06 14.21 -1.10
CA GLU A 188 -19.39 15.47 -1.73
C GLU A 188 -18.11 16.19 -2.10
N LEU A 189 -17.83 16.32 -3.39
CA LEU A 189 -16.63 16.96 -3.89
C LEU A 189 -16.96 18.36 -4.38
N PRO A 190 -16.13 19.38 -4.06
CA PRO A 190 -16.26 20.69 -4.63
C PRO A 190 -16.10 20.64 -6.16
N GLY A 191 -16.54 21.67 -6.85
CA GLY A 191 -16.39 21.76 -8.29
C GLY A 191 -17.70 22.08 -9.02
N ARG A 192 -17.68 21.95 -10.33
CA ARG A 192 -18.85 22.30 -11.16
C ARG A 192 -19.86 21.17 -11.20
N PRO A 193 -21.16 21.50 -11.08
CA PRO A 193 -22.22 20.51 -11.24
C PRO A 193 -22.11 19.80 -12.61
N GLY A 194 -22.11 18.46 -12.59
CA GLY A 194 -22.04 17.63 -13.79
C GLY A 194 -20.67 17.53 -14.47
N ALA A 195 -19.64 18.21 -13.99
CA ALA A 195 -18.28 18.04 -14.49
C ALA A 195 -17.75 16.61 -14.17
N VAL A 196 -16.98 16.06 -15.10
CA VAL A 196 -16.25 14.80 -14.90
C VAL A 196 -15.19 15.00 -13.83
N LYS A 197 -15.16 14.11 -12.84
CA LYS A 197 -14.24 14.14 -11.71
C LYS A 197 -13.08 13.20 -11.94
N ALA A 198 -11.88 13.76 -12.20
CA ALA A 198 -10.64 13.01 -12.31
C ALA A 198 -9.93 12.95 -10.95
N GLY A 199 -9.83 11.77 -10.35
CA GLY A 199 -9.30 11.58 -9.00
C GLY A 199 -7.87 11.04 -8.98
N TYR A 200 -7.09 11.49 -8.00
CA TYR A 200 -5.81 10.95 -7.63
C TYR A 200 -5.80 10.68 -6.11
N VAL A 201 -5.38 9.48 -5.70
CA VAL A 201 -5.22 9.14 -4.27
C VAL A 201 -3.78 8.72 -4.01
N GLY A 202 -3.12 9.35 -3.04
CA GLY A 202 -1.78 8.96 -2.57
C GLY A 202 -0.87 10.14 -2.25
N HIS A 203 0.39 9.81 -1.92
CA HIS A 203 1.40 10.82 -1.65
C HIS A 203 1.73 11.67 -2.88
N LEU A 204 2.12 12.92 -2.65
CA LEU A 204 2.44 13.91 -3.67
C LEU A 204 3.95 14.08 -3.86
N TYR A 205 4.74 13.04 -3.58
CA TYR A 205 6.19 13.05 -3.75
C TYR A 205 6.62 13.24 -5.21
N PRO A 206 7.86 13.71 -5.44
CA PRO A 206 8.42 13.79 -6.77
C PRO A 206 8.28 12.47 -7.56
N GLY A 207 7.89 12.57 -8.82
CA GLY A 207 7.67 11.43 -9.69
C GLY A 207 6.30 10.73 -9.53
N ARG A 208 5.43 11.24 -8.66
CA ARG A 208 4.04 10.74 -8.53
C ARG A 208 3.07 11.42 -9.52
N GLY A 209 3.53 12.45 -10.25
CA GLY A 209 2.85 13.08 -11.37
C GLY A 209 1.85 14.16 -11.00
N THR A 210 1.98 14.80 -9.85
CA THR A 210 1.17 15.97 -9.49
C THR A 210 1.36 17.11 -10.49
N ASP A 211 2.58 17.30 -10.99
CA ASP A 211 2.91 18.24 -12.07
C ASP A 211 2.15 17.95 -13.36
N VAL A 212 2.03 16.68 -13.74
CA VAL A 212 1.21 16.25 -14.89
C VAL A 212 -0.26 16.59 -14.67
N ILE A 213 -0.80 16.34 -13.48
CA ILE A 213 -2.21 16.67 -13.16
C ILE A 213 -2.46 18.17 -13.25
N LEU A 214 -1.56 19.02 -12.74
CA LEU A 214 -1.68 20.48 -12.85
C LEU A 214 -1.61 20.95 -14.32
N ALA A 215 -0.76 20.33 -15.14
CA ALA A 215 -0.68 20.61 -16.57
C ALA A 215 -1.96 20.19 -17.30
N LEU A 216 -2.53 19.02 -16.95
CA LEU A 216 -3.81 18.55 -17.48
C LEU A 216 -4.96 19.49 -17.14
N ALA A 217 -5.02 19.98 -15.89
CA ALA A 217 -6.05 20.92 -15.47
C ALA A 217 -6.06 22.21 -16.31
N GLY A 218 -4.88 22.65 -16.79
CA GLY A 218 -4.78 23.79 -17.69
C GLY A 218 -5.26 23.51 -19.12
N ARG A 219 -5.22 22.26 -19.56
CA ARG A 219 -5.68 21.84 -20.89
C ARG A 219 -7.15 21.41 -20.93
N LEU A 220 -7.66 20.97 -19.80
CA LEU A 220 -9.00 20.41 -19.66
C LEU A 220 -9.82 21.22 -18.66
N PRO A 221 -10.23 22.45 -19.02
CA PRO A 221 -10.96 23.34 -18.12
C PRO A 221 -12.32 22.77 -17.71
N ASP A 222 -12.87 21.79 -18.45
CA ASP A 222 -14.18 21.18 -18.19
C ASP A 222 -14.11 19.89 -17.35
N VAL A 223 -12.93 19.49 -16.91
CA VAL A 223 -12.72 18.37 -15.97
C VAL A 223 -12.28 18.93 -14.63
N ASP A 224 -12.85 18.43 -13.54
CA ASP A 224 -12.44 18.77 -12.18
C ASP A 224 -11.46 17.72 -11.65
N PHE A 225 -10.30 18.18 -11.16
CA PHE A 225 -9.22 17.32 -10.68
C PHE A 225 -9.16 17.33 -9.16
N HIS A 226 -9.23 16.14 -8.54
CA HIS A 226 -9.24 15.97 -7.10
C HIS A 226 -8.03 15.16 -6.65
N LEU A 227 -7.19 15.74 -5.79
CA LEU A 227 -6.02 15.11 -5.22
C LEU A 227 -6.25 14.84 -3.73
N VAL A 228 -6.29 13.57 -3.34
CA VAL A 228 -6.44 13.11 -1.96
C VAL A 228 -5.12 12.54 -1.48
N GLY A 229 -4.54 13.14 -0.46
CA GLY A 229 -3.25 12.75 0.12
C GLY A 229 -2.25 13.89 0.18
N GLY A 230 -0.98 13.54 0.41
CA GLY A 230 0.09 14.50 0.65
C GLY A 230 0.20 14.93 2.12
N THR A 231 1.43 15.26 2.53
CA THR A 231 1.69 15.92 3.82
C THR A 231 1.33 17.40 3.73
N GLU A 232 1.26 18.09 4.87
CA GLU A 232 1.07 19.56 4.88
C GLU A 232 2.13 20.29 4.03
N GLN A 233 3.37 19.81 4.09
CA GLN A 233 4.46 20.36 3.27
C GLN A 233 4.24 20.11 1.79
N ASP A 234 3.80 18.91 1.39
CA ASP A 234 3.47 18.60 -0.02
C ASP A 234 2.33 19.48 -0.50
N LEU A 235 1.29 19.66 0.32
CA LEU A 235 0.14 20.50 0.00
C LEU A 235 0.53 21.96 -0.19
N ALA A 236 1.28 22.54 0.75
CA ALA A 236 1.78 23.91 0.63
C ALA A 236 2.61 24.10 -0.65
N HIS A 237 3.48 23.14 -0.99
CA HIS A 237 4.29 23.18 -2.19
C HIS A 237 3.44 23.19 -3.48
N TRP A 238 2.46 22.28 -3.58
CA TRP A 238 1.68 22.12 -4.79
C TRP A 238 0.56 23.16 -4.92
N GLN A 239 -0.07 23.57 -3.82
CA GLN A 239 -1.04 24.65 -3.79
C GLN A 239 -0.40 25.98 -4.19
N GLY A 240 0.83 26.27 -3.72
CA GLY A 240 1.57 27.47 -4.11
C GLY A 240 1.94 27.52 -5.61
N ARG A 241 1.94 26.37 -6.28
CA ARG A 241 2.19 26.25 -7.73
C ARG A 241 0.91 26.15 -8.56
N ASN A 242 -0.20 25.90 -7.92
CA ASN A 242 -1.48 25.76 -8.62
C ASN A 242 -2.07 27.13 -8.96
N THR A 243 -2.26 27.38 -10.24
CA THR A 243 -2.94 28.57 -10.76
C THR A 243 -4.32 28.22 -11.37
N ARG A 244 -4.79 26.97 -11.21
CA ARG A 244 -6.00 26.46 -11.84
C ARG A 244 -7.15 26.44 -10.86
N THR A 245 -8.35 26.78 -11.34
CA THR A 245 -9.58 26.82 -10.52
C THR A 245 -10.32 25.48 -10.47
N ASN A 246 -9.93 24.52 -11.30
CA ASN A 246 -10.50 23.18 -11.41
C ASN A 246 -9.62 22.10 -10.75
N VAL A 247 -8.75 22.48 -9.81
CA VAL A 247 -7.92 21.54 -9.03
C VAL A 247 -8.21 21.71 -7.54
N TYR A 248 -8.54 20.59 -6.89
CA TYR A 248 -8.97 20.54 -5.48
C TYR A 248 -8.06 19.60 -4.70
N PHE A 249 -7.39 20.13 -3.67
CA PHE A 249 -6.53 19.36 -2.76
C PHE A 249 -7.31 19.05 -1.49
N HIS A 250 -7.44 17.77 -1.14
CA HIS A 250 -8.21 17.29 0.01
C HIS A 250 -7.35 16.96 1.24
N GLY A 251 -6.02 16.97 1.08
CA GLY A 251 -5.10 16.62 2.16
C GLY A 251 -5.03 15.12 2.44
N HIS A 252 -4.27 14.78 3.48
CA HIS A 252 -4.12 13.40 3.93
C HIS A 252 -5.39 12.94 4.65
N LEU A 253 -5.87 11.75 4.25
CA LEU A 253 -6.96 11.06 4.92
C LEU A 253 -6.49 9.68 5.39
N PRO A 254 -6.97 9.20 6.55
CA PRO A 254 -6.74 7.81 6.95
C PRO A 254 -7.28 6.83 5.88
N PRO A 255 -6.66 5.66 5.70
CA PRO A 255 -7.11 4.68 4.72
C PRO A 255 -8.60 4.32 4.83
N ALA A 256 -9.13 4.25 6.05
CA ALA A 256 -10.55 3.97 6.31
C ALA A 256 -11.51 5.07 5.79
N ALA A 257 -11.04 6.30 5.59
CA ALA A 257 -11.84 7.42 5.10
C ALA A 257 -11.81 7.59 3.57
N LEU A 258 -11.01 6.80 2.84
CA LEU A 258 -10.86 6.91 1.38
C LEU A 258 -12.03 6.35 0.55
N PRO A 259 -12.80 5.33 1.00
CA PRO A 259 -13.86 4.73 0.21
C PRO A 259 -14.88 5.69 -0.42
N PRO A 260 -15.40 6.71 0.27
CA PRO A 260 -16.33 7.67 -0.32
C PRO A 260 -15.71 8.46 -1.49
N TYR A 261 -14.44 8.82 -1.39
CA TYR A 261 -13.72 9.55 -2.45
C TYR A 261 -13.52 8.69 -3.69
N HIS A 262 -13.08 7.43 -3.52
CA HIS A 262 -12.97 6.50 -4.64
C HIS A 262 -14.29 6.34 -5.38
N ARG A 263 -15.42 6.32 -4.66
CA ARG A 263 -16.76 6.23 -5.29
C ARG A 263 -17.13 7.48 -6.07
N ALA A 264 -16.71 8.65 -5.60
CA ALA A 264 -17.05 9.95 -6.20
C ALA A 264 -16.35 10.22 -7.54
N PHE A 265 -15.23 9.56 -7.85
CA PHE A 265 -14.48 9.79 -9.09
C PHE A 265 -15.10 9.07 -10.28
N ASP A 266 -15.01 9.69 -11.46
CA ASP A 266 -15.38 9.11 -12.75
C ASP A 266 -14.18 8.45 -13.42
N ILE A 267 -13.03 9.12 -13.37
CA ILE A 267 -11.74 8.70 -13.93
C ILE A 267 -10.71 8.78 -12.81
N VAL A 268 -9.75 7.89 -12.78
CA VAL A 268 -8.67 7.93 -11.80
C VAL A 268 -7.30 7.92 -12.49
N LEU A 269 -6.38 8.68 -11.91
CA LEU A 269 -5.08 8.97 -12.50
C LEU A 269 -3.94 8.34 -11.70
N ALA A 270 -2.99 7.73 -12.41
CA ALA A 270 -1.74 7.24 -11.83
C ALA A 270 -0.53 7.64 -12.69
N PRO A 271 -0.19 8.97 -12.75
CA PRO A 271 0.78 9.53 -13.69
C PRO A 271 2.22 9.40 -13.19
N TYR A 272 2.66 8.18 -12.88
CA TYR A 272 4.02 7.90 -12.44
C TYR A 272 5.04 8.33 -13.50
N GLN A 273 6.12 8.96 -13.04
CA GLN A 273 7.20 9.38 -13.91
C GLN A 273 8.28 8.29 -14.04
N GLN A 274 9.26 8.49 -14.92
CA GLN A 274 10.38 7.56 -15.11
C GLN A 274 11.26 7.42 -13.86
N ARG A 275 11.18 8.40 -12.95
CA ARG A 275 11.77 8.34 -11.60
C ARG A 275 10.68 8.56 -10.58
N VAL A 276 10.60 7.68 -9.59
CA VAL A 276 9.58 7.72 -8.55
C VAL A 276 10.26 7.66 -7.18
N ALA A 277 10.15 8.75 -6.44
CA ALA A 277 10.73 8.81 -5.09
C ALA A 277 10.05 7.85 -4.11
N CYS A 278 10.85 7.29 -3.21
CA CYS A 278 10.38 6.57 -2.02
C CYS A 278 9.75 7.52 -0.98
N ALA A 279 9.26 6.95 0.11
CA ALA A 279 8.87 7.71 1.30
C ALA A 279 10.02 8.61 1.75
N GLY A 280 9.69 9.89 2.01
CA GLY A 280 10.70 10.92 2.34
C GLY A 280 11.37 11.56 1.12
N GLY A 281 10.92 11.28 -0.10
CA GLY A 281 11.40 11.95 -1.32
C GLY A 281 12.78 11.51 -1.83
N ILE A 282 13.33 10.41 -1.30
CA ILE A 282 14.68 9.93 -1.58
C ILE A 282 14.63 8.63 -2.41
N GLY A 283 15.65 8.42 -3.26
CA GLY A 283 15.80 7.20 -4.07
C GLY A 283 14.89 7.17 -5.29
N ASP A 284 14.89 6.04 -5.98
CA ASP A 284 14.06 5.77 -7.14
C ASP A 284 13.56 4.32 -7.12
N ILE A 285 12.24 4.16 -7.17
CA ILE A 285 11.59 2.85 -7.18
C ILE A 285 10.77 2.61 -8.45
N ALA A 286 10.88 3.50 -9.45
CA ALA A 286 10.06 3.40 -10.67
C ALA A 286 10.12 2.04 -11.32
N ARG A 287 11.30 1.39 -11.30
CA ARG A 287 11.54 0.07 -11.89
C ARG A 287 10.78 -1.07 -11.20
N TRP A 288 10.45 -0.92 -9.90
CA TRP A 288 9.89 -2.01 -9.09
C TRP A 288 8.53 -1.70 -8.48
N VAL A 289 7.99 -0.50 -8.74
CA VAL A 289 6.79 -0.03 -8.06
C VAL A 289 5.59 -0.94 -8.31
N SER A 290 4.95 -1.37 -7.23
CA SER A 290 3.64 -2.01 -7.26
C SER A 290 2.70 -1.12 -6.46
N PRO A 291 2.00 -0.17 -7.10
CA PRO A 291 1.28 0.86 -6.37
C PRO A 291 -0.10 0.38 -5.94
N MET A 292 -0.34 0.24 -4.64
CA MET A 292 -1.63 -0.17 -4.06
C MET A 292 -2.82 0.59 -4.65
N LYS A 293 -2.66 1.89 -4.95
CA LYS A 293 -3.73 2.71 -5.54
C LYS A 293 -4.31 2.13 -6.83
N LEU A 294 -3.50 1.46 -7.67
CA LEU A 294 -4.02 0.84 -8.89
C LEU A 294 -5.00 -0.29 -8.57
N PHE A 295 -4.67 -1.10 -7.60
CA PHE A 295 -5.54 -2.18 -7.15
C PHE A 295 -6.81 -1.63 -6.46
N GLU A 296 -6.69 -0.55 -5.70
CA GLU A 296 -7.84 0.15 -5.14
C GLU A 296 -8.74 0.71 -6.26
N TYR A 297 -8.17 1.35 -7.27
CA TYR A 297 -8.92 1.83 -8.45
C TYR A 297 -9.63 0.70 -9.18
N MET A 298 -8.96 -0.44 -9.38
CA MET A 298 -9.56 -1.65 -9.93
C MET A 298 -10.71 -2.17 -9.05
N ALA A 299 -10.55 -2.16 -7.73
CA ALA A 299 -11.59 -2.63 -6.79
C ALA A 299 -12.88 -1.81 -6.89
N TYR A 300 -12.75 -0.49 -7.10
CA TYR A 300 -13.89 0.41 -7.31
C TYR A 300 -14.40 0.42 -8.76
N GLY A 301 -13.83 -0.36 -9.67
CA GLY A 301 -14.25 -0.42 -11.09
C GLY A 301 -14.12 0.93 -11.80
N LYS A 302 -13.07 1.68 -11.49
CA LYS A 302 -12.86 3.01 -12.08
C LYS A 302 -12.12 2.92 -13.42
N ALA A 303 -12.44 3.85 -14.33
CA ALA A 303 -11.66 4.04 -15.54
C ALA A 303 -10.29 4.61 -15.17
N ILE A 304 -9.22 3.85 -15.44
CA ILE A 304 -7.86 4.16 -15.03
C ILE A 304 -7.07 4.73 -16.19
N VAL A 305 -6.44 5.90 -16.00
CA VAL A 305 -5.37 6.38 -16.88
C VAL A 305 -4.07 6.27 -16.11
N VAL A 306 -3.10 5.58 -16.69
CA VAL A 306 -1.86 5.20 -16.00
C VAL A 306 -0.65 5.38 -16.90
N SER A 307 0.52 5.65 -16.30
CA SER A 307 1.77 5.76 -17.05
C SER A 307 2.17 4.43 -17.68
N ASP A 308 2.64 4.49 -18.91
CA ASP A 308 3.22 3.36 -19.62
C ASP A 308 4.65 3.09 -19.09
N LEU A 309 4.73 2.36 -18.01
CA LEU A 309 5.99 1.87 -17.43
C LEU A 309 6.01 0.33 -17.49
N PRO A 310 7.15 -0.29 -17.82
CA PRO A 310 7.25 -1.75 -17.95
C PRO A 310 6.70 -2.51 -16.74
N VAL A 311 6.98 -2.05 -15.52
CA VAL A 311 6.51 -2.69 -14.28
C VAL A 311 4.98 -2.60 -14.12
N LEU A 312 4.34 -1.55 -14.63
CA LEU A 312 2.88 -1.41 -14.54
C LEU A 312 2.17 -2.31 -15.56
N ARG A 313 2.82 -2.66 -16.66
CA ARG A 313 2.35 -3.67 -17.63
C ARG A 313 2.34 -5.09 -17.06
N GLU A 314 3.00 -5.34 -15.94
CA GLU A 314 2.88 -6.63 -15.23
C GLU A 314 1.44 -6.87 -14.71
N VAL A 315 0.69 -5.79 -14.47
CA VAL A 315 -0.67 -5.84 -13.91
C VAL A 315 -1.72 -5.26 -14.85
N MET A 316 -1.40 -4.19 -15.57
CA MET A 316 -2.37 -3.43 -16.38
C MET A 316 -2.23 -3.75 -17.86
N ALA A 317 -3.36 -3.81 -18.57
CA ALA A 317 -3.42 -4.02 -20.02
C ALA A 317 -4.07 -2.82 -20.71
N ASP A 318 -3.29 -2.14 -21.57
CA ASP A 318 -3.73 -0.97 -22.31
C ASP A 318 -4.94 -1.27 -23.21
N GLY A 319 -5.91 -0.37 -23.23
CA GLY A 319 -7.16 -0.50 -23.98
C GLY A 319 -8.13 -1.54 -23.42
N HIS A 320 -7.73 -2.32 -22.39
CA HIS A 320 -8.56 -3.37 -21.81
C HIS A 320 -8.92 -3.11 -20.33
N THR A 321 -7.93 -2.85 -19.47
CA THR A 321 -8.14 -2.55 -18.04
C THR A 321 -7.81 -1.10 -17.68
N CYS A 322 -7.16 -0.38 -18.58
CA CYS A 322 -6.76 1.01 -18.42
C CYS A 322 -6.49 1.66 -19.77
N LEU A 323 -6.20 2.96 -19.78
CA LEU A 323 -5.48 3.62 -20.87
C LEU A 323 -4.07 3.94 -20.39
N MET A 324 -3.05 3.55 -21.16
CA MET A 324 -1.66 3.82 -20.87
C MET A 324 -1.15 5.04 -21.66
N CYS A 325 -0.48 5.95 -20.97
CA CYS A 325 0.11 7.13 -21.56
C CYS A 325 1.61 7.21 -21.26
N PRO A 326 2.45 7.68 -22.19
CA PRO A 326 3.87 7.92 -21.92
C PRO A 326 4.05 8.85 -20.71
N PRO A 327 4.97 8.56 -19.79
CA PRO A 327 5.27 9.45 -18.68
C PRO A 327 5.62 10.86 -19.17
N GLY A 328 4.97 11.89 -18.64
CA GLY A 328 5.25 13.29 -18.97
C GLY A 328 4.66 13.79 -20.30
N ASP A 329 4.10 12.94 -21.15
CA ASP A 329 3.39 13.39 -22.35
C ASP A 329 1.98 13.90 -22.03
N VAL A 330 1.91 15.16 -21.59
CA VAL A 330 0.66 15.80 -21.17
C VAL A 330 -0.39 15.82 -22.30
N ALA A 331 0.00 15.78 -23.57
CA ALA A 331 -0.95 15.75 -24.68
C ALA A 331 -1.65 14.40 -24.75
N ALA A 332 -0.90 13.28 -24.74
CA ALA A 332 -1.45 11.94 -24.71
C ALA A 332 -2.35 11.71 -23.49
N TRP A 333 -1.96 12.24 -22.32
CA TRP A 333 -2.80 12.18 -21.11
C TRP A 333 -4.10 12.96 -21.27
N ALA A 334 -4.06 14.16 -21.87
CA ALA A 334 -5.25 14.98 -22.12
C ALA A 334 -6.21 14.27 -23.08
N ASP A 335 -5.70 13.69 -24.17
CA ASP A 335 -6.49 12.94 -25.14
C ASP A 335 -7.17 11.72 -24.49
N ALA A 336 -6.45 10.98 -23.65
CA ALA A 336 -7.00 9.84 -22.92
C ALA A 336 -8.11 10.26 -21.93
N VAL A 337 -7.90 11.33 -21.16
CA VAL A 337 -8.92 11.84 -20.23
C VAL A 337 -10.14 12.38 -20.99
N MET A 338 -9.96 13.14 -22.09
CA MET A 338 -11.07 13.62 -22.93
C MET A 338 -11.88 12.47 -23.52
N ALA A 339 -11.20 11.45 -24.06
CA ALA A 339 -11.87 10.28 -24.62
C ALA A 339 -12.74 9.56 -23.60
N LEU A 340 -12.25 9.45 -22.37
CA LEU A 340 -13.01 8.87 -21.26
C LEU A 340 -14.09 9.82 -20.74
N ALA A 341 -13.87 11.13 -20.72
CA ALA A 341 -14.87 12.11 -20.32
C ALA A 341 -16.09 12.09 -21.26
N ALA A 342 -15.85 11.96 -22.55
CA ALA A 342 -16.88 11.93 -23.58
C ALA A 342 -17.65 10.60 -23.66
N ASP A 343 -17.08 9.49 -23.18
CA ASP A 343 -17.67 8.15 -23.33
C ASP A 343 -17.85 7.42 -21.98
N PRO A 344 -19.01 7.59 -21.32
CA PRO A 344 -19.36 6.87 -20.09
C PRO A 344 -19.42 5.35 -20.24
N ALA A 345 -19.75 4.84 -21.44
CA ALA A 345 -19.82 3.40 -21.70
C ALA A 345 -18.41 2.80 -21.71
N ARG A 346 -17.45 3.46 -22.35
CA ARG A 346 -16.03 3.08 -22.34
C ARG A 346 -15.45 3.13 -20.93
N ARG A 347 -15.78 4.18 -20.13
CA ARG A 347 -15.37 4.24 -18.71
C ARG A 347 -15.82 2.99 -17.94
N ARG A 348 -17.10 2.61 -18.09
CA ARG A 348 -17.65 1.40 -17.42
C ARG A 348 -16.97 0.14 -17.92
N ALA A 349 -16.79 -0.03 -19.22
CA ALA A 349 -16.18 -1.23 -19.79
C ALA A 349 -14.75 -1.47 -19.27
N LEU A 350 -13.90 -0.42 -19.23
CA LEU A 350 -12.53 -0.50 -18.68
C LEU A 350 -12.55 -0.80 -17.18
N GLY A 351 -13.39 -0.08 -16.43
CA GLY A 351 -13.51 -0.26 -14.98
C GLY A 351 -13.98 -1.66 -14.60
N ASP A 352 -14.98 -2.20 -15.31
CA ASP A 352 -15.50 -3.56 -15.09
C ASP A 352 -14.45 -4.62 -15.42
N ALA A 353 -13.68 -4.43 -16.49
CA ALA A 353 -12.59 -5.35 -16.85
C ALA A 353 -11.48 -5.32 -15.79
N ALA A 354 -11.08 -4.12 -15.33
CA ALA A 354 -10.11 -3.95 -14.26
C ALA A 354 -10.58 -4.62 -12.97
N ARG A 355 -11.84 -4.42 -12.59
CA ARG A 355 -12.43 -5.02 -11.39
C ARG A 355 -12.48 -6.55 -11.47
N ARG A 356 -12.89 -7.13 -12.60
CA ARG A 356 -12.86 -8.58 -12.79
C ARG A 356 -11.46 -9.15 -12.61
N GLN A 357 -10.45 -8.54 -13.22
CA GLN A 357 -9.06 -8.97 -13.07
C GLN A 357 -8.59 -8.91 -11.60
N LEU A 358 -8.96 -7.85 -10.85
CA LEU A 358 -8.64 -7.75 -9.43
C LEU A 358 -9.26 -8.91 -8.64
N LEU A 359 -10.57 -9.14 -8.82
CA LEU A 359 -11.28 -10.18 -8.07
C LEU A 359 -10.72 -11.57 -8.34
N GLU A 360 -10.24 -11.83 -9.56
CA GLU A 360 -9.63 -13.10 -9.95
C GLU A 360 -8.21 -13.30 -9.40
N ARG A 361 -7.41 -12.23 -9.30
CA ARG A 361 -5.94 -12.39 -9.15
C ARG A 361 -5.29 -11.53 -8.08
N HIS A 362 -5.90 -10.39 -7.69
CA HIS A 362 -5.22 -9.33 -6.93
C HIS A 362 -5.99 -8.93 -5.67
N THR A 363 -6.65 -9.89 -5.00
CA THR A 363 -7.21 -9.67 -3.65
C THR A 363 -6.16 -9.96 -2.59
N TRP A 364 -6.22 -9.26 -1.44
CA TRP A 364 -5.34 -9.53 -0.31
C TRP A 364 -5.43 -10.98 0.15
N ARG A 365 -6.62 -11.59 0.09
CA ARG A 365 -6.82 -13.01 0.42
C ARG A 365 -6.04 -13.92 -0.55
N ALA A 366 -6.17 -13.72 -1.85
CA ALA A 366 -5.44 -14.50 -2.84
C ALA A 366 -3.91 -14.31 -2.70
N ARG A 367 -3.49 -13.09 -2.32
CA ARG A 367 -2.08 -12.81 -2.03
C ARG A 367 -1.60 -13.56 -0.79
N ALA A 368 -2.39 -13.56 0.29
CA ALA A 368 -2.05 -14.30 1.51
C ALA A 368 -1.83 -15.79 1.21
N ASP A 369 -2.73 -16.40 0.44
CA ASP A 369 -2.61 -17.81 0.03
C ASP A 369 -1.36 -18.04 -0.87
N ARG A 370 -1.02 -17.09 -1.73
CA ARG A 370 0.13 -17.18 -2.65
C ARG A 370 1.48 -17.08 -1.92
N VAL A 371 1.59 -16.20 -0.92
CA VAL A 371 2.88 -15.92 -0.25
C VAL A 371 3.23 -16.93 0.83
N LEU A 372 2.28 -17.72 1.30
CA LEU A 372 2.53 -18.78 2.27
C LEU A 372 3.19 -19.99 1.60
N PRO A 373 4.18 -20.64 2.24
CA PRO A 373 4.82 -21.84 1.70
C PRO A 373 3.83 -22.98 1.49
N PRO A 374 4.07 -23.89 0.50
CA PRO A 374 3.25 -25.09 0.31
C PRO A 374 3.21 -25.94 1.58
N GLY A 375 2.04 -26.51 1.88
CA GLY A 375 1.82 -27.31 3.09
C GLY A 375 1.40 -26.51 4.32
N VAL A 376 1.49 -25.18 4.26
CA VAL A 376 1.05 -24.25 5.29
C VAL A 376 -0.37 -23.78 4.95
N ARG A 377 -1.37 -24.68 5.06
CA ARG A 377 -2.78 -24.32 4.86
C ARG A 377 -3.47 -24.18 6.21
N ALA A 378 -4.28 -23.12 6.37
CA ALA A 378 -5.20 -23.01 7.49
C ALA A 378 -6.23 -24.15 7.42
N ALA A 379 -6.60 -24.68 8.57
CA ALA A 379 -7.81 -25.50 8.66
C ALA A 379 -9.01 -24.65 8.24
N PRO A 380 -9.95 -25.18 7.44
CA PRO A 380 -11.17 -24.44 7.12
C PRO A 380 -11.90 -24.12 8.44
N ARG A 381 -12.12 -22.84 8.71
CA ARG A 381 -13.08 -22.46 9.76
C ARG A 381 -14.45 -22.95 9.29
N GLY A 382 -15.11 -23.74 10.12
CA GLY A 382 -16.53 -23.99 9.98
C GLY A 382 -17.24 -22.63 9.79
N SER A 383 -18.17 -22.56 8.86
CA SER A 383 -18.96 -21.38 8.54
C SER A 383 -19.53 -20.77 9.85
N ALA A 384 -18.87 -19.74 10.35
CA ALA A 384 -19.51 -18.87 11.34
C ALA A 384 -20.64 -18.15 10.62
N GLU A 385 -21.85 -18.30 11.11
CA GLU A 385 -23.01 -17.52 10.65
C GLU A 385 -22.66 -16.02 10.69
N PRO A 386 -23.15 -15.22 9.75
CA PRO A 386 -22.92 -13.79 9.75
C PRO A 386 -23.49 -13.20 11.04
N GLY A 387 -22.59 -12.64 11.88
CA GLY A 387 -22.99 -11.91 13.09
C GLY A 387 -23.98 -10.80 12.73
N GLU A 388 -24.96 -10.58 13.58
CA GLU A 388 -25.97 -9.52 13.47
C GLU A 388 -25.32 -8.16 13.16
N PRO A 389 -25.97 -7.33 12.34
CA PRO A 389 -25.45 -6.00 12.01
C PRO A 389 -25.35 -5.14 13.28
N VAL A 390 -24.15 -4.65 13.56
CA VAL A 390 -23.92 -3.65 14.61
C VAL A 390 -24.67 -2.38 14.20
N GLU A 391 -25.57 -1.91 15.07
CA GLU A 391 -26.29 -0.64 14.86
C GLU A 391 -25.31 0.53 14.70
N PRO A 392 -25.61 1.49 13.84
CA PRO A 392 -24.76 2.65 13.63
C PRO A 392 -24.77 3.53 14.89
N VAL A 393 -23.58 3.77 15.44
CA VAL A 393 -23.37 4.76 16.50
C VAL A 393 -23.63 6.15 15.93
N GLU A 394 -24.60 6.87 16.49
CA GLU A 394 -24.89 8.26 16.12
C GLU A 394 -23.64 9.16 16.31
N PRO A 395 -23.38 10.09 15.40
CA PRO A 395 -22.28 11.03 15.56
C PRO A 395 -22.54 11.97 16.73
N ALA A 396 -21.56 12.09 17.63
CA ALA A 396 -21.60 13.02 18.75
C ALA A 396 -21.78 14.47 18.24
N LYS A 397 -22.72 15.20 18.84
CA LYS A 397 -22.98 16.61 18.55
C LYS A 397 -21.74 17.46 18.90
N PRO A 398 -21.37 18.46 18.09
CA PRO A 398 -20.25 19.33 18.40
C PRO A 398 -20.47 20.10 19.70
N GLY A 399 -19.53 19.96 20.64
CA GLY A 399 -19.52 20.69 21.88
C GLY A 399 -19.34 22.20 21.65
N LYS A 400 -20.03 23.02 22.45
CA LYS A 400 -19.88 24.47 22.45
C LYS A 400 -18.44 24.85 22.80
N PRO A 401 -17.87 25.91 22.21
CA PRO A 401 -16.55 26.40 22.57
C PRO A 401 -16.52 26.88 24.01
N ALA A 402 -15.50 26.45 24.76
CA ALA A 402 -15.23 26.90 26.11
C ALA A 402 -14.69 28.35 26.08
N ASP A 403 -15.24 29.22 26.92
CA ASP A 403 -14.76 30.59 27.14
C ASP A 403 -13.34 30.56 27.76
N LEU A 404 -12.40 31.18 27.08
CA LEU A 404 -11.06 31.44 27.62
C LEU A 404 -11.11 32.61 28.58
N PRO A 405 -10.44 32.55 29.76
CA PRO A 405 -10.34 33.66 30.69
C PRO A 405 -9.45 34.77 30.11
N ARG A 406 -9.95 36.00 30.23
CA ARG A 406 -9.19 37.24 29.91
C ARG A 406 -8.12 37.44 30.97
N GLU A 407 -6.85 37.33 30.60
CA GLU A 407 -5.76 37.84 31.44
C GLU A 407 -5.61 39.35 31.29
N GLY A 408 -5.62 40.01 32.46
CA GLY A 408 -5.43 41.45 32.58
C GLY A 408 -3.98 41.87 32.36
N ARG A 409 -3.81 43.04 31.74
CA ARG A 409 -2.55 43.81 31.75
C ARG A 409 -2.34 44.48 33.14
N PRO A 410 -1.12 44.76 33.51
CA PRO A 410 -0.42 45.97 33.16
C PRO A 410 0.86 45.77 32.34
#